data_60a7908ab786d32add97e0d47482c465
#
_entry.id   60a7908ab786d32add97e0d47482c465
#
_cell.length_a   1.000
_cell.length_b   1.000
_cell.length_c   1.000
_cell.angle_alpha   90.00
_cell.angle_beta   90.00
_cell.angle_gamma   90.00
#
_symmetry.space_group_name_H-M   'P 1'
#
loop_
_entity.id
_entity.type
_entity.pdbx_description
1 polymer ?
#
loop_
_entity_poly.entity_id
_entity_poly.type
_entity_poly.pdbx_seq_one_letter_code
_entity_poly.pdbx_strand_id
1 'polypeptide(L)'
;MAARSGAAVVLGSATPSIETLHRCATDERWRQVSLPERANGRPLPQVRVVDMAAEFSTGSRSMFSAALKIGLMQELSAGRKAVLLLNQRGFAKFLLCRECGFVPKCPHCDTSLTYHERGNFLICHHCGHRVATPPVCPKCSSPYLKKFGAGTQRVEDELRALLDGMEGVGPGVPIIRMDADTTSGKGAHERLLGQFASADAAVLLGTQMIAKGLDFDDVTLVGVINADTQLELPDFRAHERTFDLIEQVAGRAGRAGLPGRVLVQTYEAAAPPIRAAAAYDRALFLRDELPKRRLLGYPPYVRMANVLVWGAHEADVAALARELQRDLEGLVRDYGGDGWSVLPANACVLAKLRNTYRWHVVVKCPPAADLSAVLLPYFRARKPDKWVNVAVDVDPADLL
;
A
#
# COMPACT_ATOMS: atom_id res chain seq x y z
N MET A 1 25.98 9.40 8.09
CA MET A 1 26.48 10.72 8.51
C MET A 1 26.65 10.79 10.04
N ALA A 2 25.60 10.61 10.83
CA ALA A 2 25.66 10.72 12.29
C ALA A 2 26.76 9.88 12.94
N ALA A 3 26.92 8.60 12.56
CA ALA A 3 27.98 7.74 13.09
C ALA A 3 29.40 8.26 12.80
N ARG A 4 29.59 9.03 11.72
CA ARG A 4 30.90 9.63 11.37
C ARG A 4 31.17 10.93 12.11
N SER A 5 30.12 11.63 12.53
CA SER A 5 30.22 12.92 13.23
C SER A 5 30.02 12.82 14.75
N GLY A 6 29.75 11.61 15.26
CA GLY A 6 29.43 11.40 16.69
C GLY A 6 28.11 12.04 17.14
N ALA A 7 27.24 12.40 16.18
CA ALA A 7 25.98 13.08 16.47
C ALA A 7 24.88 12.09 16.86
N ALA A 8 24.04 12.49 17.81
CA ALA A 8 22.79 11.79 18.10
C ALA A 8 21.76 12.09 17.00
N VAL A 9 20.93 11.08 16.67
CA VAL A 9 19.84 11.22 15.72
C VAL A 9 18.53 10.86 16.40
N VAL A 10 17.54 11.72 16.29
CA VAL A 10 16.17 11.47 16.74
C VAL A 10 15.28 11.34 15.52
N LEU A 11 14.64 10.18 15.40
CA LEU A 11 13.67 9.89 14.33
C LEU A 11 12.27 9.88 14.95
N GLY A 12 11.39 10.77 14.50
CA GLY A 12 9.99 10.83 14.94
C GLY A 12 9.08 10.23 13.87
N SER A 13 8.22 9.29 14.24
CA SER A 13 7.21 8.72 13.36
C SER A 13 6.05 8.17 14.19
N ALA A 14 4.83 8.32 13.68
CA ALA A 14 3.66 7.62 14.21
C ALA A 14 3.65 6.15 13.76
N THR A 15 4.23 5.88 12.58
CA THR A 15 4.29 4.56 11.94
C THR A 15 5.74 4.24 11.58
N PRO A 16 6.59 3.89 12.58
CA PRO A 16 7.98 3.52 12.32
C PRO A 16 8.04 2.19 11.54
N SER A 17 8.97 2.10 10.59
CA SER A 17 9.14 0.89 9.78
C SER A 17 9.55 -0.32 10.62
N ILE A 18 9.18 -1.51 10.15
CA ILE A 18 9.54 -2.78 10.80
C ILE A 18 11.05 -2.91 10.97
N GLU A 19 11.84 -2.46 10.00
CA GLU A 19 13.30 -2.47 10.07
C GLU A 19 13.81 -1.57 11.22
N THR A 20 13.21 -0.41 11.40
CA THR A 20 13.56 0.50 12.50
C THR A 20 13.22 -0.12 13.85
N LEU A 21 12.02 -0.68 13.99
CA LEU A 21 11.59 -1.36 15.21
C LEU A 21 12.46 -2.58 15.53
N HIS A 22 12.82 -3.36 14.51
CA HIS A 22 13.72 -4.49 14.67
C HIS A 22 15.11 -4.06 15.15
N ARG A 23 15.66 -2.97 14.60
CA ARG A 23 16.92 -2.39 15.07
C ARG A 23 16.85 -1.95 16.52
N CYS A 24 15.76 -1.31 16.93
CA CYS A 24 15.57 -0.94 18.34
C CYS A 24 15.54 -2.16 19.28
N ALA A 25 15.12 -3.32 18.78
CA ALA A 25 15.08 -4.56 19.56
C ALA A 25 16.40 -5.36 19.54
N THR A 26 17.30 -5.10 18.56
CA THR A 26 18.48 -5.97 18.32
C THR A 26 19.83 -5.22 18.36
N ASP A 27 19.83 -3.89 18.34
CA ASP A 27 21.05 -3.07 18.33
C ASP A 27 21.00 -2.06 19.49
N GLU A 28 21.87 -2.20 20.47
CA GLU A 28 21.94 -1.37 21.68
C GLU A 28 22.14 0.13 21.43
N ARG A 29 22.63 0.49 20.22
CA ARG A 29 22.79 1.89 19.80
C ARG A 29 21.46 2.56 19.46
N TRP A 30 20.38 1.77 19.31
CA TRP A 30 19.04 2.23 18.99
C TRP A 30 18.14 2.12 20.21
N ARG A 31 17.37 3.16 20.47
CA ARG A 31 16.38 3.16 21.56
C ARG A 31 15.04 3.60 21.02
N GLN A 32 14.00 2.86 21.41
CA GLN A 32 12.63 3.27 21.16
C GLN A 32 12.10 4.05 22.36
N VAL A 33 11.54 5.23 22.09
CA VAL A 33 10.78 6.02 23.06
C VAL A 33 9.35 6.13 22.53
N SER A 34 8.39 5.68 23.33
CA SER A 34 6.96 5.74 22.98
C SER A 34 6.31 6.96 23.63
N LEU A 35 5.47 7.64 22.86
CA LEU A 35 4.58 8.70 23.32
C LEU A 35 3.15 8.15 23.24
N PRO A 36 2.64 7.46 24.30
CA PRO A 36 1.40 6.71 24.23
C PRO A 36 0.15 7.59 24.23
N GLU A 37 0.27 8.82 24.70
CA GLU A 37 -0.84 9.76 24.83
C GLU A 37 -0.85 10.78 23.71
N ARG A 38 -2.05 11.13 23.24
CA ARG A 38 -2.21 12.25 22.30
C ARG A 38 -1.90 13.57 23.02
N ALA A 39 -1.30 14.52 22.31
CA ALA A 39 -0.95 15.84 22.86
C ALA A 39 -2.17 16.59 23.46
N ASN A 40 -3.38 16.29 22.97
CA ASN A 40 -4.63 16.87 23.48
C ASN A 40 -5.32 16.00 24.55
N GLY A 41 -4.69 14.93 25.03
CA GLY A 41 -5.23 14.02 26.06
C GLY A 41 -6.48 13.22 25.68
N ARG A 42 -6.93 13.26 24.43
CA ARG A 42 -8.17 12.60 23.99
C ARG A 42 -7.94 11.15 23.59
N PRO A 43 -8.95 10.27 23.77
CA PRO A 43 -8.84 8.88 23.34
C PRO A 43 -8.71 8.79 21.80
N LEU A 44 -8.11 7.69 21.36
CA LEU A 44 -8.08 7.35 19.93
C LEU A 44 -9.52 7.08 19.43
N PRO A 45 -9.81 7.42 18.15
CA PRO A 45 -11.12 7.13 17.56
C PRO A 45 -11.40 5.63 17.52
N GLN A 46 -12.66 5.26 17.61
CA GLN A 46 -13.06 3.86 17.42
C GLN A 46 -12.90 3.47 15.95
N VAL A 47 -12.11 2.44 15.69
CA VAL A 47 -12.00 1.82 14.37
C VAL A 47 -12.90 0.60 14.28
N ARG A 48 -13.85 0.64 13.35
CA ARG A 48 -14.75 -0.47 13.05
C ARG A 48 -14.41 -1.06 11.68
N VAL A 49 -14.08 -2.35 11.64
CA VAL A 49 -13.90 -3.10 10.41
C VAL A 49 -15.27 -3.57 9.91
N VAL A 50 -15.52 -3.36 8.61
CA VAL A 50 -16.75 -3.78 7.94
C VAL A 50 -16.40 -4.86 6.92
N ASP A 51 -17.00 -6.04 7.08
CA ASP A 51 -16.82 -7.18 6.19
C ASP A 51 -17.71 -7.01 4.95
N MET A 52 -17.07 -6.64 3.84
CA MET A 52 -17.74 -6.45 2.56
C MET A 52 -18.14 -7.78 1.88
N ALA A 53 -17.48 -8.89 2.23
CA ALA A 53 -17.88 -10.21 1.75
C ALA A 53 -19.22 -10.63 2.40
N ALA A 54 -19.38 -10.37 3.69
CA ALA A 54 -20.64 -10.59 4.38
C ALA A 54 -21.77 -9.70 3.79
N GLU A 55 -21.51 -8.41 3.55
CA GLU A 55 -22.49 -7.53 2.89
C GLU A 55 -22.83 -7.99 1.46
N PHE A 56 -21.85 -8.45 0.71
CA PHE A 56 -22.09 -8.98 -0.64
C PHE A 56 -22.97 -10.24 -0.62
N SER A 57 -22.75 -11.14 0.35
CA SER A 57 -23.53 -12.38 0.50
C SER A 57 -25.00 -12.10 0.86
N THR A 58 -25.30 -10.98 1.54
CA THR A 58 -26.67 -10.54 1.83
C THR A 58 -27.33 -9.76 0.69
N GLY A 59 -26.68 -9.69 -0.48
CA GLY A 59 -27.23 -9.07 -1.68
C GLY A 59 -26.77 -7.65 -1.98
N SER A 60 -25.99 -7.01 -1.12
CA SER A 60 -25.42 -5.68 -1.39
C SER A 60 -24.47 -5.72 -2.58
N ARG A 61 -24.62 -4.77 -3.51
CA ARG A 61 -23.74 -4.62 -4.69
C ARG A 61 -23.04 -3.25 -4.71
N SER A 62 -23.32 -2.42 -3.72
CA SER A 62 -22.72 -1.09 -3.55
C SER A 62 -21.27 -1.21 -3.09
N MET A 63 -20.43 -0.26 -3.50
CA MET A 63 -19.09 -0.14 -2.94
C MET A 63 -19.07 0.51 -1.54
N PHE A 64 -20.20 1.08 -1.11
CA PHE A 64 -20.37 1.65 0.22
C PHE A 64 -21.19 0.71 1.08
N SER A 65 -20.64 0.31 2.22
CA SER A 65 -21.32 -0.54 3.20
C SER A 65 -22.53 0.17 3.82
N ALA A 66 -23.45 -0.60 4.37
CA ALA A 66 -24.59 -0.06 5.10
C ALA A 66 -24.13 0.83 6.28
N ALA A 67 -23.09 0.40 7.00
CA ALA A 67 -22.51 1.17 8.10
C ALA A 67 -21.94 2.53 7.63
N LEU A 68 -21.25 2.56 6.48
CA LEU A 68 -20.72 3.81 5.93
C LEU A 68 -21.81 4.74 5.43
N LYS A 69 -22.85 4.22 4.78
CA LYS A 69 -24.02 4.99 4.34
C LYS A 69 -24.73 5.67 5.53
N ILE A 70 -24.99 4.91 6.59
CA ILE A 70 -25.60 5.44 7.83
C ILE A 70 -24.67 6.51 8.45
N GLY A 71 -23.37 6.25 8.52
CA GLY A 71 -22.41 7.20 9.04
C GLY A 71 -22.40 8.51 8.25
N LEU A 72 -22.36 8.46 6.92
CA LEU A 72 -22.42 9.63 6.05
C LEU A 72 -23.72 10.42 6.26
N MET A 73 -24.86 9.74 6.28
CA MET A 73 -26.16 10.38 6.52
C MET A 73 -26.15 11.14 7.86
N GLN A 74 -25.70 10.49 8.94
CA GLN A 74 -25.68 11.09 10.29
C GLN A 74 -24.78 12.31 10.39
N GLU A 75 -23.59 12.25 9.78
CA GLU A 75 -22.63 13.36 9.86
C GLU A 75 -23.05 14.54 8.97
N LEU A 76 -23.45 14.27 7.73
CA LEU A 76 -23.79 15.31 6.78
C LEU A 76 -25.10 16.01 7.13
N SER A 77 -26.12 15.29 7.61
CA SER A 77 -27.36 15.91 8.08
C SER A 77 -27.19 16.73 9.37
N ALA A 78 -26.13 16.47 10.13
CA ALA A 78 -25.76 17.27 11.30
C ALA A 78 -24.81 18.44 10.97
N GLY A 79 -24.57 18.74 9.69
CA GLY A 79 -23.70 19.82 9.26
C GLY A 79 -22.21 19.51 9.52
N ARG A 80 -21.80 18.25 9.54
CA ARG A 80 -20.42 17.84 9.81
C ARG A 80 -19.74 17.28 8.56
N LYS A 81 -18.43 17.08 8.63
CA LYS A 81 -17.60 16.66 7.51
C LYS A 81 -17.18 15.21 7.62
N ALA A 82 -17.02 14.58 6.44
CA ALA A 82 -16.51 13.24 6.31
C ALA A 82 -15.28 13.20 5.39
N VAL A 83 -14.36 12.29 5.69
CA VAL A 83 -13.20 11.99 4.83
C VAL A 83 -13.33 10.56 4.34
N LEU A 84 -13.28 10.36 3.04
CA LEU A 84 -13.31 9.06 2.40
C LEU A 84 -11.98 8.79 1.70
N LEU A 85 -11.27 7.79 2.20
CA LEU A 85 -10.01 7.35 1.63
C LEU A 85 -10.24 6.22 0.65
N LEU A 86 -9.89 6.46 -0.60
CA LEU A 86 -9.72 5.42 -1.60
C LEU A 86 -8.24 5.15 -1.76
N ASN A 87 -7.76 4.05 -1.22
CA ASN A 87 -6.35 3.71 -1.37
C ASN A 87 -6.09 3.12 -2.76
N GLN A 88 -5.90 4.00 -3.74
CA GLN A 88 -5.57 3.63 -5.10
C GLN A 88 -4.12 4.06 -5.40
N ARG A 89 -3.17 3.20 -5.08
CA ARG A 89 -1.83 3.27 -5.64
C ARG A 89 -1.73 2.28 -6.78
N GLY A 90 -1.46 2.82 -7.97
CA GLY A 90 -0.99 2.03 -9.08
C GLY A 90 -2.05 1.13 -9.74
N PHE A 91 -1.60 0.47 -10.75
CA PHE A 91 -2.36 -0.33 -11.70
C PHE A 91 -2.30 -1.83 -11.40
N ALA A 92 -1.94 -2.23 -10.18
CA ALA A 92 -1.90 -3.64 -9.83
C ALA A 92 -3.33 -4.21 -9.86
N LYS A 93 -3.62 -4.93 -10.92
CA LYS A 93 -4.88 -5.63 -11.11
C LYS A 93 -4.75 -7.00 -10.46
N PHE A 94 -5.47 -7.26 -9.41
CA PHE A 94 -5.58 -8.58 -8.82
C PHE A 94 -7.01 -9.11 -8.94
N LEU A 95 -7.19 -10.41 -8.73
CA LEU A 95 -8.50 -11.00 -8.62
C LEU A 95 -8.90 -11.13 -7.17
N LEU A 96 -10.15 -10.79 -6.87
CA LEU A 96 -10.74 -10.94 -5.55
C LEU A 96 -12.11 -11.60 -5.68
N CYS A 97 -12.37 -12.59 -4.84
CA CYS A 97 -13.68 -13.18 -4.71
C CYS A 97 -14.55 -12.34 -3.79
N ARG A 98 -15.64 -11.79 -4.33
CA ARG A 98 -16.53 -10.93 -3.55
C ARG A 98 -17.34 -11.65 -2.49
N GLU A 99 -17.51 -12.97 -2.59
CA GLU A 99 -18.25 -13.76 -1.60
C GLU A 99 -17.42 -14.20 -0.40
N CYS A 100 -16.12 -14.46 -0.58
CA CYS A 100 -15.30 -15.00 0.50
C CYS A 100 -13.98 -14.27 0.73
N GLY A 101 -13.72 -13.16 0.02
CA GLY A 101 -12.50 -12.37 0.14
C GLY A 101 -11.25 -13.01 -0.47
N PHE A 102 -11.31 -14.23 -1.02
CA PHE A 102 -10.14 -14.94 -1.52
C PHE A 102 -9.41 -14.15 -2.62
N VAL A 103 -8.10 -14.00 -2.45
CA VAL A 103 -7.17 -13.46 -3.44
C VAL A 103 -6.11 -14.50 -3.77
N PRO A 104 -5.83 -14.81 -5.05
CA PRO A 104 -4.76 -15.71 -5.44
C PRO A 104 -3.38 -15.16 -5.03
N LYS A 105 -2.63 -15.91 -4.22
CA LYS A 105 -1.28 -15.55 -3.74
C LYS A 105 -0.21 -16.44 -4.35
N CYS A 106 1.00 -15.90 -4.45
CA CYS A 106 2.17 -16.66 -4.88
C CYS A 106 2.62 -17.64 -3.77
N PRO A 107 2.77 -18.95 -4.05
CA PRO A 107 3.18 -19.92 -3.02
C PRO A 107 4.63 -19.72 -2.55
N HIS A 108 5.45 -18.98 -3.30
CA HIS A 108 6.87 -18.77 -2.99
C HIS A 108 7.13 -17.42 -2.31
N CYS A 109 6.28 -16.41 -2.56
CA CYS A 109 6.52 -15.04 -2.11
C CYS A 109 5.45 -14.51 -1.17
N ASP A 110 4.34 -15.22 -1.01
CA ASP A 110 3.14 -14.81 -0.25
C ASP A 110 2.58 -13.43 -0.64
N THR A 111 2.93 -12.95 -1.83
CA THR A 111 2.37 -11.73 -2.42
C THR A 111 1.25 -12.07 -3.38
N SER A 112 0.30 -11.15 -3.55
CA SER A 112 -0.80 -11.35 -4.48
C SER A 112 -0.31 -11.46 -5.92
N LEU A 113 -0.95 -12.34 -6.68
CA LEU A 113 -0.65 -12.52 -8.10
C LEU A 113 -1.33 -11.42 -8.91
N THR A 114 -0.57 -10.80 -9.79
CA THR A 114 -1.10 -9.79 -10.72
C THR A 114 -1.80 -10.45 -11.90
N TYR A 115 -3.01 -9.99 -12.19
CA TYR A 115 -3.82 -10.48 -13.32
C TYR A 115 -3.45 -9.78 -14.63
N HIS A 116 -3.11 -10.56 -15.63
CA HIS A 116 -2.83 -10.11 -16.99
C HIS A 116 -3.96 -10.48 -17.94
N GLU A 117 -4.68 -9.46 -18.44
CA GLU A 117 -5.81 -9.64 -19.36
C GLU A 117 -5.41 -10.30 -20.66
N ARG A 118 -4.29 -9.84 -21.25
CA ARG A 118 -3.74 -10.47 -22.45
C ARG A 118 -3.16 -11.81 -22.06
N GLY A 119 -3.81 -12.89 -22.49
CA GLY A 119 -3.41 -14.26 -22.19
C GLY A 119 -4.08 -14.86 -20.95
N ASN A 120 -4.92 -14.12 -20.22
CA ASN A 120 -5.75 -14.60 -19.12
C ASN A 120 -4.97 -15.45 -18.09
N PHE A 121 -3.94 -14.86 -17.47
CA PHE A 121 -3.09 -15.53 -16.49
C PHE A 121 -2.77 -14.62 -15.31
N LEU A 122 -2.31 -15.26 -14.25
CA LEU A 122 -1.81 -14.62 -13.04
C LEU A 122 -0.30 -14.80 -12.93
N ILE A 123 0.43 -13.76 -12.53
CA ILE A 123 1.90 -13.80 -12.38
C ILE A 123 2.36 -13.13 -11.09
N CYS A 124 3.39 -13.70 -10.48
CA CYS A 124 4.17 -13.06 -9.43
C CYS A 124 5.32 -12.26 -10.05
N HIS A 125 5.32 -10.95 -9.88
CA HIS A 125 6.39 -10.10 -10.39
C HIS A 125 7.70 -10.21 -9.60
N HIS A 126 7.71 -10.86 -8.42
CA HIS A 126 8.94 -11.09 -7.65
C HIS A 126 9.73 -12.29 -8.18
N CYS A 127 9.08 -13.45 -8.36
CA CYS A 127 9.75 -14.70 -8.72
C CYS A 127 9.37 -15.25 -10.09
N GLY A 128 8.46 -14.60 -10.82
CA GLY A 128 8.01 -15.05 -12.14
C GLY A 128 7.02 -16.23 -12.13
N HIS A 129 6.61 -16.73 -10.95
CA HIS A 129 5.61 -17.80 -10.86
C HIS A 129 4.33 -17.43 -11.60
N ARG A 130 3.87 -18.30 -12.51
CA ARG A 130 2.74 -18.05 -13.38
C ARG A 130 1.73 -19.19 -13.31
N VAL A 131 0.44 -18.84 -13.24
CA VAL A 131 -0.66 -19.80 -13.25
C VAL A 131 -1.79 -19.30 -14.16
N ALA A 132 -2.61 -20.23 -14.68
CA ALA A 132 -3.83 -19.89 -15.41
C ALA A 132 -4.84 -19.24 -14.47
N THR A 133 -5.66 -18.33 -15.00
CA THR A 133 -6.76 -17.74 -14.24
C THR A 133 -7.82 -18.78 -13.96
N PRO A 134 -8.18 -19.05 -12.69
CA PRO A 134 -9.26 -19.99 -12.39
C PRO A 134 -10.62 -19.40 -12.81
N PRO A 135 -11.51 -20.22 -13.40
CA PRO A 135 -12.83 -19.77 -13.88
C PRO A 135 -13.79 -19.41 -12.73
N VAL A 136 -13.61 -20.05 -11.59
CA VAL A 136 -14.34 -19.81 -10.35
C VAL A 136 -13.40 -19.69 -9.17
N CYS A 137 -13.89 -19.21 -8.05
CA CYS A 137 -13.09 -19.12 -6.83
C CYS A 137 -12.64 -20.51 -6.34
N PRO A 138 -11.33 -20.78 -6.19
CA PRO A 138 -10.84 -22.07 -5.69
C PRO A 138 -11.25 -22.36 -4.24
N LYS A 139 -11.58 -21.33 -3.44
CA LYS A 139 -11.93 -21.47 -2.03
C LYS A 139 -13.41 -21.77 -1.80
N CYS A 140 -14.35 -21.13 -2.56
CA CYS A 140 -15.78 -21.22 -2.33
C CYS A 140 -16.58 -21.55 -3.60
N SER A 141 -15.93 -21.83 -4.73
CA SER A 141 -16.56 -22.15 -6.04
C SER A 141 -17.45 -21.04 -6.62
N SER A 142 -17.40 -19.84 -6.06
CA SER A 142 -18.18 -18.70 -6.53
C SER A 142 -17.72 -18.21 -7.91
N PRO A 143 -18.66 -17.80 -8.79
CA PRO A 143 -18.33 -17.15 -10.08
C PRO A 143 -17.89 -15.68 -9.90
N TYR A 144 -17.94 -15.14 -8.69
CA TYR A 144 -17.63 -13.74 -8.40
C TYR A 144 -16.16 -13.49 -8.07
N LEU A 145 -15.25 -14.35 -8.54
CA LEU A 145 -13.82 -14.07 -8.61
C LEU A 145 -13.58 -13.10 -9.79
N LYS A 146 -13.42 -11.82 -9.48
CA LYS A 146 -13.37 -10.75 -10.49
C LYS A 146 -12.19 -9.84 -10.26
N LYS A 147 -11.81 -9.10 -11.31
CA LYS A 147 -10.87 -7.99 -11.17
C LYS A 147 -11.32 -7.02 -10.11
N PHE A 148 -10.38 -6.60 -9.30
CA PHE A 148 -10.60 -5.65 -8.24
C PHE A 148 -9.89 -4.31 -8.52
N GLY A 149 -10.53 -3.22 -8.09
CA GLY A 149 -10.08 -1.84 -8.27
C GLY A 149 -11.14 -0.99 -8.97
N ALA A 150 -11.47 0.14 -8.37
CA ALA A 150 -12.33 1.17 -8.96
C ALA A 150 -11.55 2.48 -9.03
N GLY A 151 -11.64 3.20 -10.16
CA GLY A 151 -11.06 4.53 -10.28
C GLY A 151 -11.75 5.55 -9.37
N THR A 152 -11.03 6.58 -8.92
CA THR A 152 -11.55 7.66 -8.07
C THR A 152 -12.79 8.31 -8.66
N GLN A 153 -12.83 8.50 -9.99
CA GLN A 153 -13.99 9.04 -10.69
C GLN A 153 -15.25 8.19 -10.47
N ARG A 154 -15.15 6.89 -10.65
CA ARG A 154 -16.30 5.99 -10.43
C ARG A 154 -16.79 6.02 -8.99
N VAL A 155 -15.88 6.12 -8.02
CA VAL A 155 -16.23 6.25 -6.60
C VAL A 155 -16.94 7.57 -6.35
N GLU A 156 -16.48 8.67 -6.95
CA GLU A 156 -17.14 9.98 -6.87
C GLU A 156 -18.56 9.93 -7.46
N ASP A 157 -18.73 9.33 -8.64
CA ASP A 157 -20.04 9.23 -9.31
C ASP A 157 -21.04 8.41 -8.47
N GLU A 158 -20.61 7.25 -7.93
CA GLU A 158 -21.45 6.44 -7.04
C GLU A 158 -21.75 7.14 -5.69
N LEU A 159 -20.77 7.91 -5.17
CA LEU A 159 -20.97 8.69 -3.94
C LEU A 159 -21.99 9.82 -4.17
N ARG A 160 -21.90 10.53 -5.28
CA ARG A 160 -22.83 11.60 -5.64
C ARG A 160 -24.25 11.06 -5.74
N ALA A 161 -24.44 9.99 -6.51
CA ALA A 161 -25.74 9.34 -6.64
C ALA A 161 -26.30 8.85 -5.28
N LEU A 162 -25.40 8.40 -4.39
CA LEU A 162 -25.77 7.99 -3.04
C LEU A 162 -26.25 9.18 -2.21
N LEU A 163 -25.50 10.30 -2.20
CA LEU A 163 -25.82 11.50 -1.40
C LEU A 163 -27.10 12.19 -1.89
N ASP A 164 -27.31 12.26 -3.20
CA ASP A 164 -28.51 12.86 -3.82
C ASP A 164 -29.79 12.09 -3.46
N GLY A 165 -29.68 10.79 -3.13
CA GLY A 165 -30.78 9.95 -2.69
C GLY A 165 -30.95 9.82 -1.17
N MET A 166 -30.13 10.50 -0.36
CA MET A 166 -30.18 10.41 1.11
C MET A 166 -31.19 11.40 1.71
N GLU A 167 -32.17 10.88 2.47
CA GLU A 167 -33.08 11.71 3.27
C GLU A 167 -32.31 12.50 4.36
N GLY A 168 -32.62 13.77 4.52
CA GLY A 168 -32.02 14.65 5.53
C GLY A 168 -30.62 15.17 5.17
N VAL A 169 -30.05 14.74 4.05
CA VAL A 169 -28.85 15.33 3.49
C VAL A 169 -29.28 16.34 2.42
N GLY A 170 -28.91 17.61 2.59
CA GLY A 170 -29.30 18.66 1.65
C GLY A 170 -28.76 18.37 0.24
N PRO A 171 -29.50 18.74 -0.81
CA PRO A 171 -29.00 18.58 -2.18
C PRO A 171 -27.74 19.41 -2.39
N GLY A 172 -26.76 18.83 -3.08
CA GLY A 172 -25.53 19.55 -3.45
C GLY A 172 -24.45 19.61 -2.39
N VAL A 173 -24.44 18.69 -1.40
CA VAL A 173 -23.29 18.53 -0.49
C VAL A 173 -22.00 18.41 -1.30
N PRO A 174 -20.99 19.29 -1.09
CA PRO A 174 -19.77 19.26 -1.85
C PRO A 174 -18.99 17.95 -1.66
N ILE A 175 -18.62 17.32 -2.78
CA ILE A 175 -17.64 16.24 -2.82
C ILE A 175 -16.35 16.86 -3.38
N ILE A 176 -15.36 17.03 -2.52
CA ILE A 176 -14.05 17.57 -2.89
C ILE A 176 -13.10 16.40 -3.17
N ARG A 177 -12.76 16.20 -4.46
CA ARG A 177 -11.85 15.12 -4.86
C ARG A 177 -10.40 15.59 -4.87
N MET A 178 -9.53 14.85 -4.17
CA MET A 178 -8.08 15.07 -4.10
C MET A 178 -7.31 13.83 -4.54
N ASP A 179 -6.88 13.83 -5.78
CA ASP A 179 -6.00 12.81 -6.37
C ASP A 179 -4.92 13.48 -7.24
N ALA A 180 -4.07 12.66 -7.88
CA ALA A 180 -2.98 13.17 -8.72
C ALA A 180 -3.48 14.05 -9.88
N ASP A 181 -4.66 13.77 -10.41
CA ASP A 181 -5.22 14.50 -11.55
C ASP A 181 -5.73 15.88 -11.11
N THR A 182 -6.44 15.95 -9.98
CA THR A 182 -7.05 17.20 -9.46
C THR A 182 -6.03 18.12 -8.78
N THR A 183 -4.88 17.59 -8.34
CA THR A 183 -3.84 18.33 -7.61
C THR A 183 -2.61 18.70 -8.46
N SER A 184 -2.62 18.44 -9.77
CA SER A 184 -1.47 18.68 -10.66
C SER A 184 -1.15 20.18 -10.88
N GLY A 185 -2.13 21.09 -10.70
CA GLY A 185 -1.96 22.53 -10.87
C GLY A 185 -1.30 23.21 -9.66
N LYS A 186 -0.52 24.27 -9.89
CA LYS A 186 0.09 25.07 -8.82
C LYS A 186 -1.00 25.64 -7.89
N GLY A 187 -0.90 25.40 -6.59
CA GLY A 187 -1.85 25.84 -5.57
C GLY A 187 -3.20 25.08 -5.57
N ALA A 188 -3.37 24.05 -6.42
CA ALA A 188 -4.61 23.27 -6.48
C ALA A 188 -4.90 22.56 -5.15
N HIS A 189 -3.87 22.03 -4.51
CA HIS A 189 -3.96 21.35 -3.22
C HIS A 189 -4.54 22.29 -2.14
N GLU A 190 -3.96 23.48 -1.96
CA GLU A 190 -4.40 24.46 -0.96
C GLU A 190 -5.82 24.97 -1.26
N ARG A 191 -6.16 25.21 -2.52
CA ARG A 191 -7.51 25.63 -2.93
C ARG A 191 -8.57 24.57 -2.58
N LEU A 192 -8.32 23.29 -2.89
CA LEU A 192 -9.25 22.21 -2.59
C LEU A 192 -9.44 22.03 -1.08
N LEU A 193 -8.36 22.14 -0.30
CA LEU A 193 -8.45 22.11 1.15
C LEU A 193 -9.20 23.33 1.71
N GLY A 194 -8.99 24.51 1.15
CA GLY A 194 -9.74 25.71 1.53
C GLY A 194 -11.24 25.57 1.25
N GLN A 195 -11.63 24.98 0.12
CA GLN A 195 -13.03 24.66 -0.19
C GLN A 195 -13.64 23.70 0.81
N PHE A 196 -12.89 22.64 1.20
CA PHE A 196 -13.34 21.71 2.21
C PHE A 196 -13.45 22.36 3.60
N ALA A 197 -12.46 23.16 3.98
CA ALA A 197 -12.46 23.85 5.27
C ALA A 197 -13.62 24.85 5.42
N SER A 198 -13.97 25.57 4.34
CA SER A 198 -15.03 26.61 4.37
C SER A 198 -16.45 26.07 4.24
N ALA A 199 -16.65 24.81 3.88
CA ALA A 199 -17.98 24.20 3.79
C ALA A 199 -18.50 23.84 5.19
N ASP A 200 -19.81 23.96 5.42
CA ASP A 200 -20.47 23.50 6.66
C ASP A 200 -20.51 21.96 6.69
N ALA A 201 -21.05 21.34 5.65
CA ALA A 201 -21.03 19.89 5.43
C ALA A 201 -20.36 19.57 4.10
N ALA A 202 -19.43 18.61 4.09
CA ALA A 202 -18.72 18.21 2.88
C ALA A 202 -18.13 16.80 3.01
N VAL A 203 -17.87 16.16 1.88
CA VAL A 203 -17.08 14.94 1.81
C VAL A 203 -15.77 15.21 1.08
N LEU A 204 -14.64 14.95 1.74
CA LEU A 204 -13.33 14.92 1.11
C LEU A 204 -13.05 13.50 0.64
N LEU A 205 -13.02 13.30 -0.68
CA LEU A 205 -12.69 12.02 -1.30
C LEU A 205 -11.29 12.08 -1.87
N GLY A 206 -10.41 11.16 -1.49
CA GLY A 206 -9.08 11.18 -2.07
C GLY A 206 -8.25 9.95 -1.79
N THR A 207 -7.01 10.00 -2.28
CA THR A 207 -6.03 8.93 -2.12
C THR A 207 -5.16 9.17 -0.87
N GLN A 208 -4.03 8.48 -0.76
CA GLN A 208 -3.10 8.64 0.39
C GLN A 208 -2.63 10.08 0.65
N MET A 209 -2.82 10.99 -0.30
CA MET A 209 -2.51 12.41 -0.10
C MET A 209 -3.30 13.03 1.06
N ILE A 210 -4.54 12.58 1.26
CA ILE A 210 -5.40 13.05 2.37
C ILE A 210 -5.08 12.38 3.71
N ALA A 211 -4.34 11.27 3.72
CA ALA A 211 -3.89 10.64 4.96
C ALA A 211 -2.73 11.38 5.62
N LYS A 212 -2.00 12.22 4.88
CA LYS A 212 -0.83 12.96 5.35
C LYS A 212 -1.11 14.46 5.44
N GLY A 213 -0.79 15.07 6.57
CA GLY A 213 -0.73 16.53 6.72
C GLY A 213 -2.06 17.28 6.83
N LEU A 214 -3.22 16.62 6.73
CA LEU A 214 -4.51 17.27 6.90
C LEU A 214 -4.94 17.26 8.36
N ASP A 215 -5.26 18.44 8.86
CA ASP A 215 -5.74 18.65 10.22
C ASP A 215 -7.04 19.46 10.18
N PHE A 216 -8.16 18.76 10.27
CA PHE A 216 -9.47 19.39 10.33
C PHE A 216 -10.16 18.98 11.62
N ASP A 217 -10.49 19.97 12.43
CA ASP A 217 -11.09 19.74 13.73
C ASP A 217 -12.53 19.22 13.66
N ASP A 218 -13.23 19.47 12.57
CA ASP A 218 -14.64 19.16 12.35
C ASP A 218 -14.90 17.86 11.57
N VAL A 219 -13.85 17.07 11.31
CA VAL A 219 -13.98 15.73 10.71
C VAL A 219 -14.28 14.69 11.79
N THR A 220 -15.48 14.15 11.76
CA THR A 220 -15.98 13.17 12.73
C THR A 220 -16.09 11.75 12.17
N LEU A 221 -16.18 11.62 10.83
CA LEU A 221 -16.22 10.33 10.15
C LEU A 221 -15.05 10.21 9.16
N VAL A 222 -14.32 9.11 9.28
CA VAL A 222 -13.33 8.71 8.27
C VAL A 222 -13.69 7.33 7.75
N GLY A 223 -13.84 7.20 6.43
CA GLY A 223 -14.12 5.93 5.76
C GLY A 223 -12.95 5.50 4.88
N VAL A 224 -12.42 4.31 5.11
CA VAL A 224 -11.54 3.63 4.16
C VAL A 224 -12.44 2.78 3.27
N ILE A 225 -12.64 3.20 2.01
CA ILE A 225 -13.61 2.56 1.10
C ILE A 225 -13.18 1.14 0.74
N ASN A 226 -11.86 0.92 0.67
CA ASN A 226 -11.32 -0.34 0.23
C ASN A 226 -9.88 -0.51 0.75
N ALA A 227 -9.73 -1.25 1.85
CA ALA A 227 -8.42 -1.56 2.40
C ALA A 227 -7.68 -2.63 1.59
N ASP A 228 -8.41 -3.51 0.88
CA ASP A 228 -7.84 -4.62 0.11
C ASP A 228 -6.91 -4.15 -1.01
N THR A 229 -7.15 -2.99 -1.59
CA THR A 229 -6.26 -2.44 -2.64
C THR A 229 -4.84 -2.23 -2.14
N GLN A 230 -4.63 -1.84 -0.88
CA GLN A 230 -3.31 -1.72 -0.28
C GLN A 230 -2.80 -3.07 0.22
N LEU A 231 -3.70 -3.83 0.85
CA LEU A 231 -3.40 -5.15 1.43
C LEU A 231 -2.86 -6.11 0.36
N GLU A 232 -3.46 -6.06 -0.82
CA GLU A 232 -3.19 -6.97 -1.93
C GLU A 232 -2.28 -6.37 -3.01
N LEU A 233 -1.51 -5.32 -2.68
CA LEU A 233 -0.41 -4.91 -3.56
C LEU A 233 0.62 -6.04 -3.64
N PRO A 234 1.15 -6.33 -4.84
CA PRO A 234 2.20 -7.34 -5.01
C PRO A 234 3.56 -6.80 -4.54
N ASP A 235 3.64 -6.48 -3.26
CA ASP A 235 4.83 -5.94 -2.59
C ASP A 235 4.93 -6.53 -1.18
N PHE A 236 6.13 -6.87 -0.74
CA PHE A 236 6.36 -7.47 0.58
C PHE A 236 5.99 -6.54 1.75
N ARG A 237 5.86 -5.23 1.51
CA ARG A 237 5.43 -4.23 2.50
C ARG A 237 3.92 -3.96 2.47
N ALA A 238 3.15 -4.68 1.68
CA ALA A 238 1.72 -4.41 1.53
C ALA A 238 0.98 -4.45 2.88
N HIS A 239 1.27 -5.44 3.72
CA HIS A 239 0.71 -5.58 5.06
C HIS A 239 1.12 -4.43 6.00
N GLU A 240 2.41 -4.09 6.04
CA GLU A 240 2.93 -2.96 6.83
C GLU A 240 2.25 -1.65 6.42
N ARG A 241 2.20 -1.38 5.13
CA ARG A 241 1.56 -0.17 4.60
C ARG A 241 0.06 -0.12 4.86
N THR A 242 -0.61 -1.27 4.89
CA THR A 242 -2.04 -1.33 5.23
C THR A 242 -2.26 -1.00 6.69
N PHE A 243 -1.46 -1.58 7.58
CA PHE A 243 -1.46 -1.27 9.00
C PHE A 243 -1.21 0.23 9.25
N ASP A 244 -0.12 0.76 8.70
CA ASP A 244 0.27 2.17 8.83
C ASP A 244 -0.79 3.13 8.29
N LEU A 245 -1.40 2.78 7.15
CA LEU A 245 -2.46 3.59 6.55
C LEU A 245 -3.66 3.72 7.48
N ILE A 246 -4.13 2.62 8.05
CA ILE A 246 -5.29 2.62 8.95
C ILE A 246 -4.98 3.42 10.22
N GLU A 247 -3.79 3.27 10.82
CA GLU A 247 -3.37 4.08 11.97
C GLU A 247 -3.30 5.58 11.63
N GLN A 248 -2.70 5.94 10.50
CA GLN A 248 -2.57 7.33 10.06
C GLN A 248 -3.94 7.98 9.84
N VAL A 249 -4.84 7.26 9.18
CA VAL A 249 -6.20 7.74 8.88
C VAL A 249 -7.03 7.84 10.15
N ALA A 250 -6.91 6.87 11.06
CA ALA A 250 -7.58 6.89 12.34
C ALA A 250 -7.15 8.11 13.19
N GLY A 251 -5.88 8.48 13.10
CA GLY A 251 -5.37 9.68 13.78
C GLY A 251 -6.01 11.01 13.34
N ARG A 252 -6.78 11.02 12.24
CA ARG A 252 -7.44 12.23 11.69
C ARG A 252 -8.85 12.48 12.24
N ALA A 253 -9.54 11.47 12.72
CA ALA A 253 -10.90 11.62 13.24
C ALA A 253 -10.93 12.13 14.67
N GLY A 254 -11.94 12.96 15.00
CA GLY A 254 -12.30 13.30 16.39
C GLY A 254 -11.34 14.28 17.07
N ARG A 255 -11.19 15.51 16.55
CA ARG A 255 -10.32 16.53 17.15
C ARG A 255 -11.07 17.65 17.88
N ALA A 256 -12.19 18.11 17.37
CA ALA A 256 -12.94 19.27 17.90
C ALA A 256 -13.90 18.97 19.08
N GLY A 257 -13.61 17.96 19.89
CA GLY A 257 -14.48 17.66 21.04
C GLY A 257 -15.53 16.57 20.78
N LEU A 258 -15.75 16.20 19.52
CA LEU A 258 -16.62 15.11 19.12
C LEU A 258 -15.84 13.80 18.98
N PRO A 259 -16.40 12.66 19.40
CA PRO A 259 -15.76 11.38 19.22
C PRO A 259 -15.66 11.06 17.72
N GLY A 260 -14.44 10.80 17.26
CA GLY A 260 -14.20 10.37 15.88
C GLY A 260 -14.59 8.91 15.66
N ARG A 261 -15.10 8.60 14.47
CA ARG A 261 -15.38 7.23 14.01
C ARG A 261 -14.61 6.93 12.76
N VAL A 262 -14.04 5.73 12.70
CA VAL A 262 -13.33 5.23 11.52
C VAL A 262 -13.98 3.94 11.05
N LEU A 263 -14.38 3.89 9.80
CA LEU A 263 -14.94 2.70 9.17
C LEU A 263 -13.96 2.18 8.11
N VAL A 264 -13.51 0.95 8.28
CA VAL A 264 -12.59 0.29 7.33
C VAL A 264 -13.33 -0.81 6.61
N GLN A 265 -13.63 -0.60 5.34
CA GLN A 265 -14.28 -1.59 4.48
C GLN A 265 -13.23 -2.50 3.84
N THR A 266 -13.44 -3.80 3.94
CA THR A 266 -12.53 -4.81 3.40
C THR A 266 -13.27 -6.12 3.13
N TYR A 267 -12.82 -6.89 2.16
CA TYR A 267 -13.25 -8.26 1.91
C TYR A 267 -12.48 -9.28 2.75
N GLU A 268 -11.36 -8.87 3.36
CA GLU A 268 -10.55 -9.69 4.26
C GLU A 268 -10.56 -9.15 5.71
N ALA A 269 -11.74 -9.06 6.32
CA ALA A 269 -11.89 -8.51 7.67
C ALA A 269 -11.06 -9.24 8.75
N ALA A 270 -10.69 -10.49 8.51
CA ALA A 270 -9.84 -11.28 9.39
C ALA A 270 -8.33 -11.07 9.16
N ALA A 271 -7.93 -10.29 8.14
CA ALA A 271 -6.51 -10.07 7.83
C ALA A 271 -5.75 -9.49 9.02
N PRO A 272 -4.60 -10.08 9.42
CA PRO A 272 -3.86 -9.66 10.61
C PRO A 272 -3.52 -8.17 10.66
N PRO A 273 -3.03 -7.51 9.57
CA PRO A 273 -2.72 -6.08 9.62
C PRO A 273 -3.96 -5.21 9.85
N ILE A 274 -5.13 -5.60 9.32
CA ILE A 274 -6.39 -4.85 9.50
C ILE A 274 -6.89 -4.99 10.94
N ARG A 275 -6.89 -6.20 11.48
CA ARG A 275 -7.31 -6.45 12.87
C ARG A 275 -6.40 -5.75 13.88
N ALA A 276 -5.09 -5.85 13.68
CA ALA A 276 -4.11 -5.21 14.54
C ALA A 276 -4.23 -3.68 14.50
N ALA A 277 -4.39 -3.08 13.32
CA ALA A 277 -4.57 -1.64 13.18
C ALA A 277 -5.89 -1.16 13.80
N ALA A 278 -6.97 -1.94 13.66
CA ALA A 278 -8.26 -1.62 14.30
C ALA A 278 -8.19 -1.64 15.84
N ALA A 279 -7.32 -2.48 16.39
CA ALA A 279 -7.05 -2.55 17.83
C ALA A 279 -5.94 -1.60 18.31
N TYR A 280 -5.27 -0.86 17.41
CA TYR A 280 -4.06 -0.08 17.70
C TYR A 280 -2.94 -0.94 18.34
N ASP A 281 -2.89 -2.21 17.99
CA ASP A 281 -1.94 -3.19 18.53
C ASP A 281 -0.84 -3.52 17.51
N ARG A 282 0.21 -2.70 17.49
CA ARG A 282 1.39 -2.93 16.66
C ARG A 282 2.15 -4.19 17.06
N ALA A 283 2.12 -4.57 18.33
CA ALA A 283 2.78 -5.79 18.78
C ALA A 283 2.09 -7.04 18.21
N LEU A 284 0.75 -7.02 18.12
CA LEU A 284 -0.02 -8.06 17.45
C LEU A 284 0.37 -8.16 15.96
N PHE A 285 0.49 -7.02 15.28
CA PHE A 285 0.93 -6.97 13.88
C PHE A 285 2.32 -7.57 13.69
N LEU A 286 3.30 -7.16 14.50
CA LEU A 286 4.67 -7.64 14.42
C LEU A 286 4.81 -9.14 14.70
N ARG A 287 4.01 -9.67 15.62
CA ARG A 287 3.98 -11.13 15.93
C ARG A 287 3.58 -11.98 14.73
N ASP A 288 2.71 -11.47 13.86
CA ASP A 288 2.28 -12.17 12.65
C ASP A 288 3.25 -11.92 11.47
N GLU A 289 3.71 -10.69 11.29
CA GLU A 289 4.46 -10.27 10.13
C GLU A 289 5.95 -10.69 10.18
N LEU A 290 6.62 -10.59 11.33
CA LEU A 290 8.04 -10.89 11.44
C LEU A 290 8.40 -12.36 11.11
N PRO A 291 7.65 -13.38 11.58
CA PRO A 291 7.91 -14.77 11.18
C PRO A 291 7.77 -14.99 9.67
N LYS A 292 6.79 -14.36 9.02
CA LYS A 292 6.60 -14.44 7.56
C LYS A 292 7.79 -13.84 6.82
N ARG A 293 8.22 -12.65 7.21
CA ARG A 293 9.40 -11.99 6.60
C ARG A 293 10.68 -12.81 6.76
N ARG A 294 10.85 -13.45 7.92
CA ARG A 294 11.99 -14.36 8.16
C ARG A 294 11.94 -15.57 7.22
N LEU A 295 10.79 -16.23 7.13
CA LEU A 295 10.60 -17.42 6.29
C LEU A 295 10.82 -17.13 4.81
N LEU A 296 10.34 -15.98 4.33
CA LEU A 296 10.38 -15.58 2.92
C LEU A 296 11.65 -14.81 2.55
N GLY A 297 12.55 -14.56 3.50
CA GLY A 297 13.76 -13.79 3.26
C GLY A 297 13.43 -12.35 2.83
N TYR A 298 12.69 -11.61 3.67
CA TYR A 298 12.43 -10.19 3.50
C TYR A 298 13.07 -9.35 4.62
N PRO A 299 13.33 -8.04 4.39
CA PRO A 299 13.77 -7.15 5.45
C PRO A 299 12.83 -7.18 6.67
N PRO A 300 13.34 -7.19 7.92
CA PRO A 300 14.73 -6.88 8.34
C PRO A 300 15.72 -8.06 8.33
N TYR A 301 15.32 -9.25 7.93
CA TYR A 301 16.15 -10.46 7.99
C TYR A 301 17.12 -10.61 6.81
N VAL A 302 16.91 -9.83 5.77
CA VAL A 302 17.83 -9.68 4.64
C VAL A 302 17.93 -8.20 4.26
N ARG A 303 18.97 -7.85 3.52
CA ARG A 303 19.01 -6.61 2.72
C ARG A 303 18.69 -6.93 1.27
N MET A 304 18.19 -5.95 0.55
CA MET A 304 17.82 -6.11 -0.86
C MET A 304 18.40 -4.99 -1.70
N ALA A 305 18.70 -5.30 -2.95
CA ALA A 305 18.90 -4.30 -4.00
C ALA A 305 17.94 -4.59 -5.15
N ASN A 306 17.26 -3.57 -5.63
CA ASN A 306 16.40 -3.62 -6.80
C ASN A 306 17.17 -3.02 -7.99
N VAL A 307 17.56 -3.86 -8.94
CA VAL A 307 18.21 -3.44 -10.19
C VAL A 307 17.12 -3.22 -11.22
N LEU A 308 16.74 -1.96 -11.41
CA LEU A 308 15.72 -1.54 -12.37
C LEU A 308 16.33 -1.33 -13.75
N VAL A 309 15.67 -1.89 -14.76
CA VAL A 309 16.08 -1.81 -16.17
C VAL A 309 14.91 -1.25 -16.97
N TRP A 310 15.13 -0.17 -17.75
CA TRP A 310 14.02 0.42 -18.50
C TRP A 310 14.46 1.02 -19.85
N GLY A 311 13.54 1.02 -20.82
CA GLY A 311 13.78 1.54 -22.17
C GLY A 311 12.52 1.55 -23.03
N ALA A 312 12.66 2.03 -24.26
CA ALA A 312 11.54 2.16 -25.21
C ALA A 312 11.07 0.81 -25.81
N HIS A 313 11.97 -0.18 -25.90
CA HIS A 313 11.69 -1.47 -26.53
C HIS A 313 11.73 -2.59 -25.50
N GLU A 314 10.62 -3.32 -25.35
CA GLU A 314 10.51 -4.38 -24.33
C GLU A 314 11.51 -5.51 -24.52
N ALA A 315 11.77 -5.90 -25.77
CA ALA A 315 12.70 -6.99 -26.08
C ALA A 315 14.13 -6.68 -25.58
N ASP A 316 14.60 -5.46 -25.80
CA ASP A 316 15.94 -5.03 -25.39
C ASP A 316 16.04 -4.93 -23.87
N VAL A 317 15.02 -4.36 -23.22
CA VAL A 317 14.93 -4.27 -21.76
C VAL A 317 14.95 -5.66 -21.12
N ALA A 318 14.15 -6.59 -21.63
CA ALA A 318 14.09 -7.96 -21.14
C ALA A 318 15.40 -8.73 -21.39
N ALA A 319 16.05 -8.50 -22.52
CA ALA A 319 17.34 -9.12 -22.85
C ALA A 319 18.42 -8.66 -21.86
N LEU A 320 18.53 -7.33 -21.65
CA LEU A 320 19.49 -6.76 -20.71
C LEU A 320 19.20 -7.17 -19.26
N ALA A 321 17.95 -7.22 -18.85
CA ALA A 321 17.58 -7.68 -17.50
C ALA A 321 18.02 -9.13 -17.24
N ARG A 322 17.84 -10.04 -18.24
CA ARG A 322 18.32 -11.43 -18.14
C ARG A 322 19.83 -11.55 -18.18
N GLU A 323 20.52 -10.69 -18.93
CA GLU A 323 21.98 -10.61 -18.92
C GLU A 323 22.46 -10.20 -17.51
N LEU A 324 21.91 -9.12 -16.96
CA LEU A 324 22.22 -8.66 -15.62
C LEU A 324 21.94 -9.71 -14.55
N GLN A 325 20.86 -10.47 -14.68
CA GLN A 325 20.58 -11.60 -13.77
C GLN A 325 21.75 -12.59 -13.76
N ARG A 326 22.20 -13.06 -14.93
CA ARG A 326 23.32 -14.03 -15.03
C ARG A 326 24.61 -13.47 -14.47
N ASP A 327 24.94 -12.21 -14.78
CA ASP A 327 26.13 -11.55 -14.28
C ASP A 327 26.09 -11.41 -12.75
N LEU A 328 24.93 -11.00 -12.20
CA LEU A 328 24.74 -10.87 -10.75
C LEU A 328 24.76 -12.23 -10.04
N GLU A 329 24.23 -13.30 -10.65
CA GLU A 329 24.35 -14.66 -10.14
C GLU A 329 25.82 -15.11 -10.08
N GLY A 330 26.63 -14.78 -11.09
CA GLY A 330 28.07 -15.00 -11.08
C GLY A 330 28.75 -14.19 -9.98
N LEU A 331 28.48 -12.90 -9.91
CA LEU A 331 29.05 -11.98 -8.92
C LEU A 331 28.76 -12.43 -7.47
N VAL A 332 27.52 -12.83 -7.21
CA VAL A 332 27.08 -13.32 -5.90
C VAL A 332 27.77 -14.63 -5.54
N ARG A 333 27.98 -15.52 -6.51
CA ARG A 333 28.72 -16.78 -6.31
C ARG A 333 30.17 -16.54 -5.96
N ASP A 334 30.81 -15.58 -6.64
CA ASP A 334 32.25 -15.32 -6.51
C ASP A 334 32.58 -14.49 -5.25
N TYR A 335 31.73 -13.56 -4.86
CA TYR A 335 32.00 -12.56 -3.83
C TYR A 335 30.99 -12.52 -2.69
N GLY A 336 29.80 -13.13 -2.85
CA GLY A 336 28.68 -12.95 -1.93
C GLY A 336 28.77 -13.81 -0.68
N GLY A 337 29.21 -15.05 -0.79
CA GLY A 337 29.14 -16.02 0.32
C GLY A 337 27.72 -16.52 0.62
N ASP A 338 27.54 -17.13 1.79
CA ASP A 338 26.28 -17.74 2.18
C ASP A 338 25.15 -16.72 2.40
N GLY A 339 23.94 -17.12 2.04
CA GLY A 339 22.73 -16.29 2.23
C GLY A 339 22.49 -15.20 1.17
N TRP A 340 23.32 -15.14 0.15
CA TRP A 340 23.05 -14.32 -1.02
C TRP A 340 22.18 -15.04 -2.06
N SER A 341 21.34 -14.32 -2.74
CA SER A 341 20.52 -14.85 -3.84
C SER A 341 20.11 -13.76 -4.82
N VAL A 342 19.89 -14.17 -6.07
CA VAL A 342 19.37 -13.32 -7.15
C VAL A 342 18.04 -13.90 -7.58
N LEU A 343 17.00 -13.07 -7.56
CA LEU A 343 15.70 -13.47 -8.09
C LEU A 343 15.67 -13.36 -9.61
N PRO A 344 14.86 -14.17 -10.30
CA PRO A 344 14.73 -14.12 -11.75
C PRO A 344 14.37 -12.72 -12.26
N ALA A 345 14.92 -12.33 -13.40
CA ALA A 345 14.55 -11.10 -14.09
C ALA A 345 13.08 -11.15 -14.51
N ASN A 346 12.30 -10.18 -14.06
CA ASN A 346 10.88 -10.09 -14.36
C ASN A 346 10.47 -8.67 -14.76
N ALA A 347 9.38 -8.58 -15.53
CA ALA A 347 8.74 -7.29 -15.74
C ALA A 347 8.24 -6.73 -14.39
N CYS A 348 8.42 -5.42 -14.16
CA CYS A 348 7.85 -4.76 -12.99
C CYS A 348 6.32 -4.85 -12.99
N VAL A 349 5.69 -4.68 -11.85
CA VAL A 349 4.22 -4.62 -11.72
C VAL A 349 3.63 -3.58 -12.68
N LEU A 350 4.28 -2.41 -12.77
CA LEU A 350 4.06 -1.40 -13.80
C LEU A 350 5.01 -1.65 -14.96
N ALA A 351 4.75 -2.71 -15.74
CA ALA A 351 5.62 -3.15 -16.84
C ALA A 351 5.79 -2.09 -17.93
N LYS A 352 4.84 -1.18 -18.09
CA LYS A 352 4.92 -0.06 -19.04
C LYS A 352 4.39 1.22 -18.40
N LEU A 353 5.23 2.27 -18.36
CA LEU A 353 4.88 3.59 -17.84
C LEU A 353 5.38 4.66 -18.83
N ARG A 354 4.49 5.56 -19.31
CA ARG A 354 4.82 6.65 -20.23
C ARG A 354 5.64 6.16 -21.46
N ASN A 355 5.18 5.09 -22.07
CA ASN A 355 5.84 4.42 -23.22
C ASN A 355 7.23 3.82 -22.92
N THR A 356 7.60 3.67 -21.67
CA THR A 356 8.84 3.05 -21.23
C THR A 356 8.53 1.70 -20.59
N TYR A 357 9.15 0.62 -21.07
CA TYR A 357 9.07 -0.71 -20.48
C TYR A 357 10.04 -0.82 -19.31
N ARG A 358 9.65 -1.57 -18.28
CA ARG A 358 10.37 -1.67 -17.01
C ARG A 358 10.49 -3.13 -16.59
N TRP A 359 11.71 -3.55 -16.34
CA TRP A 359 12.05 -4.86 -15.76
C TRP A 359 12.92 -4.67 -14.54
N HIS A 360 13.03 -5.67 -13.69
CA HIS A 360 13.91 -5.65 -12.55
C HIS A 360 14.56 -6.99 -12.26
N VAL A 361 15.69 -6.93 -11.54
CA VAL A 361 16.39 -8.05 -10.92
C VAL A 361 16.58 -7.70 -9.46
N VAL A 362 16.18 -8.59 -8.56
CA VAL A 362 16.32 -8.36 -7.11
C VAL A 362 17.46 -9.22 -6.58
N VAL A 363 18.41 -8.57 -5.90
CA VAL A 363 19.49 -9.23 -5.17
C VAL A 363 19.17 -9.19 -3.69
N LYS A 364 19.28 -10.32 -3.00
CA LYS A 364 19.12 -10.44 -1.53
C LYS A 364 20.43 -10.84 -0.90
N CYS A 365 20.71 -10.34 0.30
CA CYS A 365 21.89 -10.71 1.07
C CYS A 365 21.62 -10.68 2.58
N PRO A 366 22.51 -11.28 3.41
CA PRO A 366 22.42 -11.17 4.86
C PRO A 366 22.42 -9.71 5.35
N PRO A 367 21.80 -9.39 6.50
CA PRO A 367 21.69 -8.01 7.00
C PRO A 367 23.05 -7.33 7.24
N ALA A 368 24.07 -8.12 7.62
CA ALA A 368 25.43 -7.61 7.88
C ALA A 368 26.25 -7.39 6.62
N ALA A 369 25.80 -7.88 5.45
CA ALA A 369 26.55 -7.79 4.21
C ALA A 369 26.52 -6.36 3.63
N ASP A 370 27.63 -5.97 3.00
CA ASP A 370 27.71 -4.70 2.28
C ASP A 370 27.37 -4.91 0.80
N LEU A 371 26.08 -4.75 0.47
CA LEU A 371 25.58 -4.79 -0.91
C LEU A 371 26.34 -3.85 -1.83
N SER A 372 26.69 -2.66 -1.32
CA SER A 372 27.36 -1.64 -2.13
C SER A 372 28.80 -2.05 -2.48
N ALA A 373 29.50 -2.70 -1.56
CA ALA A 373 30.86 -3.19 -1.82
C ALA A 373 30.89 -4.25 -2.93
N VAL A 374 29.86 -5.07 -3.04
CA VAL A 374 29.77 -6.12 -4.08
C VAL A 374 29.25 -5.56 -5.40
N LEU A 375 28.16 -4.78 -5.37
CA LEU A 375 27.48 -4.34 -6.60
C LEU A 375 28.17 -3.14 -7.29
N LEU A 376 28.69 -2.18 -6.51
CA LEU A 376 29.18 -0.92 -7.06
C LEU A 376 30.36 -1.07 -8.03
N PRO A 377 31.39 -1.93 -7.79
CA PRO A 377 32.45 -2.14 -8.74
C PRO A 377 31.97 -2.65 -10.09
N TYR A 378 31.02 -3.61 -10.08
CA TYR A 378 30.45 -4.16 -11.30
C TYR A 378 29.73 -3.09 -12.12
N PHE A 379 28.81 -2.32 -11.49
CA PHE A 379 28.05 -1.29 -12.20
C PHE A 379 28.89 -0.10 -12.65
N ARG A 380 30.00 0.22 -11.96
CA ARG A 380 30.96 1.25 -12.39
C ARG A 380 31.78 0.82 -13.58
N ALA A 381 32.15 -0.45 -13.68
CA ALA A 381 32.92 -0.98 -14.79
C ALA A 381 32.08 -1.23 -16.05
N ARG A 382 30.74 -1.36 -15.88
CA ARG A 382 29.83 -1.62 -16.98
C ARG A 382 29.69 -0.40 -17.89
N LYS A 383 29.82 -0.59 -19.18
CA LYS A 383 29.54 0.45 -20.17
C LYS A 383 28.04 0.69 -20.24
N PRO A 384 27.58 1.97 -20.26
CA PRO A 384 26.18 2.29 -20.45
C PRO A 384 25.66 1.71 -21.78
N ASP A 385 24.47 1.15 -21.74
CA ASP A 385 23.75 0.81 -22.97
C ASP A 385 23.19 2.07 -23.62
N LYS A 386 23.10 2.07 -24.95
CA LYS A 386 22.63 3.25 -25.70
C LYS A 386 21.13 3.49 -25.59
N TRP A 387 20.36 2.40 -25.42
CA TRP A 387 18.88 2.42 -25.52
C TRP A 387 18.18 1.99 -24.25
N VAL A 388 18.90 1.36 -23.34
CA VAL A 388 18.36 0.80 -22.10
C VAL A 388 19.09 1.37 -20.91
N ASN A 389 18.33 1.86 -19.95
CA ASN A 389 18.85 2.45 -18.72
C ASN A 389 18.84 1.43 -17.59
N VAL A 390 19.76 1.58 -16.65
CA VAL A 390 19.86 0.75 -15.44
C VAL A 390 20.04 1.66 -14.23
N ALA A 391 19.30 1.36 -13.15
CA ALA A 391 19.51 1.95 -11.84
C ALA A 391 19.49 0.88 -10.75
N VAL A 392 20.27 1.10 -9.70
CA VAL A 392 20.33 0.21 -8.53
C VAL A 392 19.80 0.96 -7.33
N ASP A 393 18.70 0.47 -6.77
CA ASP A 393 18.11 0.96 -5.53
C ASP A 393 18.45 -0.02 -4.40
N VAL A 394 19.26 0.43 -3.44
CA VAL A 394 19.70 -0.37 -2.29
C VAL A 394 18.78 -0.11 -1.13
N ASP A 395 18.31 -1.18 -0.48
CA ASP A 395 17.28 -1.17 0.56
C ASP A 395 15.99 -0.46 0.07
N PRO A 396 15.39 -0.95 -1.03
CA PRO A 396 14.30 -0.27 -1.71
C PRO A 396 13.06 -0.12 -0.81
N ALA A 397 12.41 1.02 -0.94
CA ALA A 397 11.15 1.27 -0.24
C ALA A 397 9.99 0.42 -0.79
N ASP A 398 10.05 0.03 -2.07
CA ASP A 398 9.12 -0.90 -2.72
C ASP A 398 9.78 -1.58 -3.93
N LEU A 399 9.10 -2.61 -4.45
CA LEU A 399 9.49 -3.34 -5.67
C LEU A 399 8.50 -3.10 -6.83
N LEU A 400 7.65 -2.06 -6.74
CA LEU A 400 6.58 -1.76 -7.70
C LEU A 400 7.06 -1.07 -8.97
#